data_f882d66701906278429b4aee2bf3ee3c
#
_entry.id   f882d66701906278429b4aee2bf3ee3c
#
_cell.length_a   1.000
_cell.length_b   1.000
_cell.length_c   1.000
_cell.angle_alpha   90.00
_cell.angle_beta   90.00
_cell.angle_gamma   90.00
#
_symmetry.space_group_name_H-M   'P 1'
#
loop_
_entity.id
_entity.type
_entity.pdbx_description
1 polymer ?
#
loop_
_entity_poly.entity_id
_entity_poly.type
_entity_poly.pdbx_seq_one_letter_code
_entity_poly.pdbx_strand_id
1 'polypeptide(L)'
;MAQQEAARSSAATANLAHDQRRGSSADEDQLLGIVAARGPAFRAAYESDLRAVDAYIRDAELSARNDPNDEIAQQYLMNAYEQRAMVYQMAMERSLP
;
A
#
# COMPACT_ATOMS: atom_id res chain seq x y z
N MET A 1 30.29 12.68 -4.32
CA MET A 1 28.98 13.35 -4.49
C MET A 1 27.89 12.40 -4.99
N ALA A 2 28.11 11.69 -6.07
CA ALA A 2 27.12 10.74 -6.61
C ALA A 2 26.72 9.64 -5.63
N GLN A 3 27.66 9.12 -4.84
CA GLN A 3 27.36 8.09 -3.84
C GLN A 3 26.49 8.58 -2.69
N GLN A 4 26.66 9.83 -2.29
CA GLN A 4 25.81 10.42 -1.23
C GLN A 4 24.39 10.66 -1.70
N GLU A 5 24.21 11.05 -2.93
CA GLU A 5 22.87 11.24 -3.50
C GLU A 5 22.12 9.91 -3.62
N ALA A 6 22.80 8.85 -4.06
CA ALA A 6 22.22 7.52 -4.15
C ALA A 6 21.82 6.98 -2.76
N ALA A 7 22.64 7.19 -1.74
CA ALA A 7 22.37 6.77 -0.38
C ALA A 7 21.17 7.56 0.22
N ARG A 8 21.08 8.86 -0.04
CA ARG A 8 19.95 9.68 0.39
C ARG A 8 18.65 9.27 -0.28
N SER A 9 18.71 8.96 -1.57
CA SER A 9 17.55 8.50 -2.33
C SER A 9 17.03 7.17 -1.80
N SER A 10 17.93 6.21 -1.51
CA SER A 10 17.56 4.92 -0.93
C SER A 10 16.95 5.07 0.46
N ALA A 11 17.53 5.93 1.31
CA ALA A 11 17.03 6.17 2.65
C ALA A 11 15.66 6.84 2.62
N ALA A 12 15.47 7.81 1.72
CA ALA A 12 14.19 8.50 1.56
C ALA A 12 13.10 7.53 1.08
N THR A 13 13.41 6.64 0.14
CA THR A 13 12.48 5.62 -0.34
C THR A 13 12.09 4.64 0.76
N ALA A 14 13.07 4.18 1.55
CA ALA A 14 12.82 3.28 2.67
C ALA A 14 11.94 3.94 3.75
N ASN A 15 12.20 5.21 4.07
CA ASN A 15 11.42 5.96 5.03
C ASN A 15 9.98 6.18 4.54
N LEU A 16 9.82 6.50 3.27
CA LEU A 16 8.50 6.68 2.66
C LEU A 16 7.67 5.41 2.73
N ALA A 17 8.26 4.26 2.42
CA ALA A 17 7.58 2.97 2.51
C ALA A 17 7.20 2.64 3.96
N HIS A 18 8.08 2.94 4.91
CA HIS A 18 7.83 2.71 6.33
C HIS A 18 6.71 3.63 6.85
N ASP A 19 6.71 4.89 6.48
CA ASP A 19 5.69 5.87 6.85
C ASP A 19 4.33 5.49 6.26
N GLN A 20 4.31 5.02 5.01
CA GLN A 20 3.08 4.56 4.37
C GLN A 20 2.48 3.35 5.10
N ARG A 21 3.31 2.44 5.58
CA ARG A 21 2.84 1.29 6.36
C ARG A 21 2.24 1.73 7.69
N ARG A 22 2.85 2.67 8.38
CA ARG A 22 2.33 3.21 9.64
C ARG A 22 1.01 3.93 9.45
N GLY A 23 0.95 4.84 8.49
CA GLY A 23 -0.27 5.57 8.16
C GLY A 23 -1.37 4.63 7.72
N SER A 24 -1.02 3.61 6.91
CA SER A 24 -1.96 2.63 6.41
C SER A 24 -2.59 1.79 7.51
N SER A 25 -1.86 1.44 8.57
CA SER A 25 -2.41 0.63 9.68
C SER A 25 -3.49 1.38 10.44
N ALA A 26 -3.26 2.66 10.77
CA ALA A 26 -4.25 3.48 11.46
C ALA A 26 -5.46 3.75 10.58
N ASP A 27 -5.22 4.08 9.31
CA ASP A 27 -6.27 4.32 8.33
C ASP A 27 -7.06 3.05 8.05
N GLU A 28 -6.40 1.90 8.00
CA GLU A 28 -7.01 0.60 7.80
C GLU A 28 -7.97 0.24 8.93
N ASP A 29 -7.55 0.45 10.18
CA ASP A 29 -8.41 0.19 11.35
C ASP A 29 -9.64 1.09 11.34
N GLN A 30 -9.47 2.35 11.03
CA GLN A 30 -10.56 3.31 10.93
C GLN A 30 -11.53 2.91 9.82
N LEU A 31 -11.01 2.55 8.67
CA LEU A 31 -11.82 2.15 7.52
C LEU A 31 -12.55 0.84 7.76
N LEU A 32 -11.95 -0.11 8.45
CA LEU A 32 -12.61 -1.36 8.85
C LEU A 32 -13.84 -1.09 9.70
N GLY A 33 -13.77 -0.12 10.61
CA GLY A 33 -14.92 0.31 11.41
C GLY A 33 -16.05 0.86 10.55
N ILE A 34 -15.71 1.70 9.57
CA ILE A 34 -16.67 2.28 8.64
C ILE A 34 -17.31 1.20 7.76
N VAL A 35 -16.49 0.31 7.23
CA VAL A 35 -16.92 -0.78 6.35
C VAL A 35 -17.81 -1.77 7.11
N ALA A 36 -17.47 -2.08 8.36
CA ALA A 36 -18.26 -2.98 9.20
C ALA A 36 -19.67 -2.45 9.43
N ALA A 37 -19.85 -1.14 9.48
CA ALA A 37 -21.15 -0.51 9.63
C ALA A 37 -22.05 -0.69 8.40
N ARG A 38 -21.50 -0.97 7.24
CA ARG A 38 -22.24 -1.18 5.99
C ARG A 38 -22.83 -2.60 5.87
N GLY A 39 -22.35 -3.54 6.67
CA GLY A 39 -22.86 -4.89 6.72
C GLY A 39 -21.86 -5.95 6.29
N PRO A 40 -22.21 -7.24 6.53
CA PRO A 40 -21.24 -8.34 6.34
C PRO A 40 -20.81 -8.56 4.90
N ALA A 41 -21.69 -8.40 3.93
CA ALA A 41 -21.35 -8.61 2.52
C ALA A 41 -20.35 -7.56 2.03
N PHE A 42 -20.55 -6.30 2.39
CA PHE A 42 -19.63 -5.22 2.03
C PHE A 42 -18.28 -5.42 2.70
N ARG A 43 -18.27 -5.80 3.97
CA ARG A 43 -17.05 -6.11 4.71
C ARG A 43 -16.26 -7.25 4.07
N ALA A 44 -16.95 -8.33 3.69
CA ALA A 44 -16.32 -9.49 3.06
C ALA A 44 -15.67 -9.12 1.72
N ALA A 45 -16.34 -8.31 0.91
CA ALA A 45 -15.81 -7.83 -0.37
C ALA A 45 -14.57 -6.96 -0.16
N TYR A 46 -14.62 -6.04 0.80
CA TYR A 46 -13.49 -5.18 1.14
C TYR A 46 -12.29 -5.99 1.63
N GLU A 47 -12.51 -6.94 2.53
CA GLU A 47 -11.44 -7.81 3.04
C GLU A 47 -10.81 -8.65 1.93
N SER A 48 -11.62 -9.13 0.97
CA SER A 48 -11.12 -9.86 -0.19
C SER A 48 -10.23 -8.98 -1.06
N ASP A 49 -10.65 -7.75 -1.34
CA ASP A 49 -9.88 -6.79 -2.12
C ASP A 49 -8.56 -6.44 -1.42
N LEU A 50 -8.61 -6.25 -0.09
CA LEU A 50 -7.40 -5.99 0.69
C LEU A 50 -6.41 -7.15 0.63
N ARG A 51 -6.90 -8.39 0.75
CA ARG A 51 -6.01 -9.56 0.66
C ARG A 51 -5.32 -9.65 -0.68
N ALA A 52 -6.04 -9.35 -1.75
CA ALA A 52 -5.47 -9.38 -3.10
C ALA A 52 -4.39 -8.30 -3.26
N VAL A 53 -4.66 -7.08 -2.81
CA VAL A 53 -3.70 -5.99 -2.94
C VAL A 53 -2.50 -6.16 -2.00
N ASP A 54 -2.71 -6.73 -0.81
CA ASP A 54 -1.61 -7.02 0.12
C ASP A 54 -0.68 -8.09 -0.44
N ALA A 55 -1.21 -9.11 -1.13
CA ALA A 55 -0.41 -10.10 -1.82
C ALA A 55 0.41 -9.45 -2.95
N TYR A 56 -0.18 -8.54 -3.69
CA TYR A 56 0.51 -7.77 -4.74
C TYR A 56 1.66 -6.95 -4.15
N ILE A 57 1.41 -6.28 -3.03
CA ILE A 57 2.44 -5.49 -2.35
C ILE A 57 3.59 -6.37 -1.87
N ARG A 58 3.31 -7.53 -1.30
CA ARG A 58 4.35 -8.46 -0.84
C ARG A 58 5.23 -8.93 -1.98
N ASP A 59 4.63 -9.28 -3.12
CA ASP A 59 5.38 -9.68 -4.32
C ASP A 59 6.25 -8.53 -4.82
N ALA A 60 5.69 -7.33 -4.88
CA ALA A 60 6.40 -6.15 -5.35
C ALA A 60 7.56 -5.77 -4.41
N GLU A 61 7.35 -5.87 -3.09
CA GLU A 61 8.40 -5.64 -2.10
C GLU A 61 9.54 -6.63 -2.24
N LEU A 62 9.21 -7.89 -2.48
CA LEU A 62 10.21 -8.95 -2.67
C LEU A 62 11.04 -8.68 -3.92
N SER A 63 10.40 -8.32 -5.02
CA SER A 63 11.10 -7.98 -6.27
C SER A 63 12.02 -6.78 -6.09
N ALA A 64 11.56 -5.74 -5.39
CA ALA A 64 12.34 -4.54 -5.15
C ALA A 64 13.55 -4.82 -4.24
N ARG A 65 13.41 -5.73 -3.27
CA ARG A 65 14.53 -6.13 -2.40
C ARG A 65 15.54 -7.00 -3.12
N ASN A 66 15.08 -7.88 -3.99
CA ASN A 66 15.97 -8.78 -4.75
C ASN A 66 16.83 -8.03 -5.75
N ASP A 67 16.31 -6.92 -6.28
CA ASP A 67 17.05 -6.11 -7.24
C ASP A 67 16.80 -4.62 -6.96
N PRO A 68 17.50 -4.04 -5.96
CA PRO A 68 17.25 -2.66 -5.54
C PRO A 68 17.56 -1.61 -6.61
N ASN A 69 18.37 -1.97 -7.62
CA ASN A 69 18.74 -1.04 -8.69
C ASN A 69 17.83 -1.15 -9.91
N ASP A 70 16.87 -2.08 -9.90
CA ASP A 70 15.93 -2.24 -10.99
C ASP A 70 14.80 -1.21 -10.86
N GLU A 71 14.79 -0.25 -11.78
CA GLU A 71 13.77 0.80 -11.81
C GLU A 71 12.37 0.23 -12.06
N ILE A 72 12.27 -0.85 -12.82
CA ILE A 72 10.99 -1.51 -13.09
C ILE A 72 10.42 -2.11 -11.81
N ALA A 73 11.27 -2.77 -11.00
CA ALA A 73 10.87 -3.34 -9.72
C ALA A 73 10.40 -2.24 -8.75
N GLN A 74 11.10 -1.11 -8.71
CA GLN A 74 10.72 0.03 -7.87
C GLN A 74 9.39 0.63 -8.34
N GLN A 75 9.19 0.76 -9.64
CA GLN A 75 7.95 1.26 -10.21
C GLN A 75 6.79 0.31 -9.91
N TYR A 76 7.04 -0.98 -9.97
CA TYR A 76 6.05 -2.00 -9.65
C TYR A 76 5.59 -1.88 -8.18
N LEU A 77 6.53 -1.61 -7.28
CA LEU A 77 6.22 -1.41 -5.86
C LEU A 77 5.36 -0.15 -5.64
N MET A 78 5.70 0.94 -6.31
CA MET A 78 4.90 2.17 -6.22
C MET A 78 3.49 1.95 -6.74
N ASN A 79 3.35 1.22 -7.85
CA ASN A 79 2.04 0.88 -8.39
C ASN A 79 1.21 0.03 -7.42
N ALA A 80 1.86 -0.88 -6.70
CA ALA A 80 1.19 -1.71 -5.69
C ALA A 80 0.63 -0.85 -4.55
N TYR A 81 1.39 0.11 -4.06
CA TYR A 81 0.92 1.05 -3.04
C TYR A 81 -0.22 1.93 -3.55
N GLU A 82 -0.17 2.36 -4.81
CA GLU A 82 -1.26 3.11 -5.43
C GLU A 82 -2.54 2.28 -5.51
N GLN A 83 -2.44 1.00 -5.84
CA GLN A 83 -3.58 0.09 -5.87
C GLN A 83 -4.23 -0.02 -4.49
N ARG A 84 -3.43 -0.11 -3.43
CA ARG A 84 -3.95 -0.16 -2.06
C ARG A 84 -4.70 1.12 -1.71
N ALA A 85 -4.14 2.27 -2.07
CA ALA A 85 -4.79 3.56 -1.86
C ALA A 85 -6.13 3.64 -2.58
N MET A 86 -6.21 3.10 -3.80
CA MET A 86 -7.45 3.04 -4.57
C MET A 86 -8.51 2.16 -3.89
N VAL A 87 -8.11 1.02 -3.32
CA VAL A 87 -9.03 0.16 -2.58
C VAL A 87 -9.64 0.91 -1.40
N TYR A 88 -8.81 1.64 -0.63
CA TYR A 88 -9.28 2.45 0.48
C TYR A 88 -10.23 3.56 0.01
N GLN A 89 -9.88 4.25 -1.05
CA GLN A 89 -10.69 5.34 -1.59
C GLN A 89 -12.05 4.82 -2.06
N MET A 90 -12.07 3.72 -2.78
CA MET A 90 -13.31 3.13 -3.27
C MET A 90 -14.20 2.66 -2.10
N ALA A 91 -13.62 2.08 -1.07
CA ALA A 91 -14.36 1.65 0.11
C ALA A 91 -14.97 2.85 0.85
N MET A 92 -14.22 3.94 0.97
CA MET A 92 -14.73 5.17 1.58
C MET A 92 -15.88 5.78 0.78
N GLU A 93 -15.73 5.87 -0.53
CA GLU A 93 -16.75 6.43 -1.41
C GLU A 93 -18.06 5.62 -1.34
N ARG A 94 -17.95 4.29 -1.33
CA ARG A 94 -19.12 3.40 -1.22
C ARG A 94 -19.75 3.43 0.16
N SER A 95 -19.03 3.89 1.17
CA SER A 95 -19.52 3.98 2.55
C SER A 95 -20.21 5.29 2.85
N LEU A 96 -20.12 6.28 1.98
CA LEU A 96 -20.84 7.54 2.13
C LEU A 96 -22.34 7.34 1.91
N PRO A 97 -23.17 8.04 2.68
CA PRO A 97 -24.63 7.96 2.53
C PRO A 97 -25.12 8.54 1.21
#